data_58bbc5e64e0b66020885f33553557d01
#
_entry.id   58bbc5e64e0b66020885f33553557d01
#
_cell.length_a   1.000
_cell.length_b   1.000
_cell.length_c   1.000
_cell.angle_alpha   90.00
_cell.angle_beta   90.00
_cell.angle_gamma   90.00
#
_symmetry.space_group_name_H-M   'P 1'
#
loop_
_entity.id
_entity.type
_entity.pdbx_description
1 polymer ?
#
loop_
_entity_poly.entity_id
_entity_poly.type
_entity_poly.pdbx_seq_one_letter_code
_entity_poly.pdbx_strand_id
1 'polypeptide(L)'
;MSSFSFSRRNRKTAAAVATLAAAALVLSGCAATDGGSATGDLTLKIGTALPQTGSLAFLGPPEEAGVALAIKDINEANKGIQVEVEWGDSGDLDNKAYETEIPRLLNAGVKAIVGAASSGVSLAFIDQVVGAGVLQISPANTSPTLTSYADNGLYFRTAPSDLLQGEVLGNLMAADGHETAAMIVLNDAYGTGLRDATQASFEAAGGSIVAAPVFNPGDATFTAQISEALAAGPDAIVLITFDEAKTIIPSLVSQFPKENIYFVDGNLADYSADLEPGTLTGAKGTAPGLDPDTIMDFLTRMDENWQAEGNAALDSYLYGPESYDAVVLLALAALAAGSVEGVDMAAKMQEVSGGSGSGTKCTSFAECADIINGGGVADYDGISSPVTFDENGDPTQGNILVSVYGDDNKITAVKE
;
A
#
# COMPACT_ATOMS: atom_id res chain seq x y z
N MET A 1 -71.88 30.03 17.49
CA MET A 1 -73.15 29.25 17.71
C MET A 1 -72.75 27.91 18.28
N SER A 2 -73.07 27.77 19.51
CA SER A 2 -73.55 26.59 20.28
C SER A 2 -72.44 25.52 20.51
N SER A 3 -71.82 25.48 21.64
CA SER A 3 -72.15 25.34 23.08
C SER A 3 -72.77 23.99 23.45
N PHE A 4 -72.27 23.56 24.60
CA PHE A 4 -72.74 22.62 25.61
C PHE A 4 -72.09 21.26 25.61
N SER A 5 -71.55 20.80 26.64
CA SER A 5 -71.50 21.01 28.10
C SER A 5 -71.67 19.66 28.83
N PHE A 6 -70.73 19.44 29.80
CA PHE A 6 -70.94 18.74 31.09
C PHE A 6 -71.62 17.35 31.18
N SER A 7 -71.00 16.43 31.85
CA SER A 7 -71.45 16.00 33.19
C SER A 7 -70.52 14.97 33.84
N ARG A 8 -69.97 15.30 34.92
CA ARG A 8 -69.66 14.74 36.23
C ARG A 8 -70.63 13.66 36.72
N ARG A 9 -70.08 12.62 37.38
CA ARG A 9 -70.40 12.25 38.77
C ARG A 9 -69.85 10.84 39.11
N ASN A 10 -68.96 10.73 40.00
CA ASN A 10 -68.96 10.50 41.45
C ASN A 10 -69.10 9.04 41.94
N ARG A 11 -68.09 8.67 42.74
CA ARG A 11 -68.13 8.00 44.08
C ARG A 11 -68.49 6.52 44.12
N LYS A 12 -67.86 5.69 44.86
CA LYS A 12 -67.15 5.66 46.16
C LYS A 12 -66.60 4.24 46.40
N THR A 13 -65.42 4.20 47.08
CA THR A 13 -65.04 3.39 48.23
C THR A 13 -65.27 1.88 48.26
N ALA A 14 -64.21 1.11 48.52
CA ALA A 14 -64.00 0.49 49.81
C ALA A 14 -62.61 -0.20 49.88
N ALA A 15 -61.98 -0.03 51.03
CA ALA A 15 -60.73 -0.59 51.43
C ALA A 15 -60.88 -2.05 51.88
N ALA A 16 -59.84 -2.85 51.67
CA ALA A 16 -59.55 -4.00 52.55
C ALA A 16 -58.04 -4.19 52.63
N VAL A 17 -57.56 -4.13 53.81
CA VAL A 17 -56.20 -4.35 54.35
C VAL A 17 -56.00 -5.88 54.40
N ALA A 18 -54.81 -6.34 54.00
CA ALA A 18 -54.17 -7.52 54.52
C ALA A 18 -52.66 -7.47 54.38
N THR A 19 -52.01 -7.35 55.49
CA THR A 19 -50.58 -7.45 55.83
C THR A 19 -50.00 -8.86 55.67
N LEU A 20 -48.66 -8.90 55.59
CA LEU A 20 -47.64 -9.94 55.81
C LEU A 20 -46.96 -10.40 54.52
N ALA A 21 -45.65 -10.56 54.40
CA ALA A 21 -44.54 -10.59 55.35
C ALA A 21 -43.26 -10.34 54.54
N ALA A 22 -42.26 -9.78 55.21
CA ALA A 22 -40.89 -9.61 54.76
C ALA A 22 -40.20 -10.96 54.54
N ALA A 23 -39.49 -11.08 53.45
CA ALA A 23 -38.32 -11.94 53.33
C ALA A 23 -37.28 -11.24 52.42
N ALA A 24 -36.40 -10.49 53.08
CA ALA A 24 -35.19 -10.03 52.47
C ALA A 24 -34.24 -11.23 52.34
N LEU A 25 -34.05 -11.70 51.10
CA LEU A 25 -32.91 -12.56 50.76
C LEU A 25 -31.88 -11.69 50.04
N VAL A 26 -30.92 -11.26 50.81
CA VAL A 26 -29.67 -10.72 50.29
C VAL A 26 -28.89 -11.91 49.69
N LEU A 27 -29.03 -12.12 48.41
CA LEU A 27 -28.03 -12.90 47.65
C LEU A 27 -26.91 -11.96 47.27
N SER A 28 -25.87 -11.90 48.12
CA SER A 28 -24.56 -11.47 47.70
C SER A 28 -24.00 -12.50 46.71
N GLY A 29 -24.34 -12.34 45.45
CA GLY A 29 -23.65 -12.98 44.34
C GLY A 29 -22.31 -12.25 44.20
N CYS A 30 -21.22 -12.91 44.58
CA CYS A 30 -19.91 -12.59 44.08
C CYS A 30 -20.00 -12.67 42.54
N ALA A 31 -20.05 -11.53 41.89
CA ALA A 31 -19.68 -11.46 40.48
C ALA A 31 -18.19 -11.78 40.42
N ALA A 32 -17.84 -13.01 40.15
CA ALA A 32 -16.56 -13.32 39.54
C ALA A 32 -16.51 -12.49 38.28
N THR A 33 -15.63 -11.53 38.22
CA THR A 33 -15.20 -10.91 36.98
C THR A 33 -14.45 -12.02 36.22
N ASP A 34 -15.21 -12.85 35.50
CA ASP A 34 -14.67 -13.52 34.35
C ASP A 34 -14.34 -12.41 33.36
N GLY A 35 -13.05 -12.07 33.29
CA GLY A 35 -12.46 -11.29 32.22
C GLY A 35 -12.39 -12.14 30.94
N GLY A 36 -13.52 -12.60 30.47
CA GLY A 36 -13.70 -13.11 29.13
C GLY A 36 -14.37 -11.99 28.35
N SER A 37 -13.61 -11.24 27.59
CA SER A 37 -14.17 -10.46 26.48
C SER A 37 -14.94 -11.43 25.61
N ALA A 38 -16.27 -11.40 25.67
CA ALA A 38 -17.09 -11.90 24.59
C ALA A 38 -16.98 -10.85 23.48
N THR A 39 -15.84 -10.83 22.79
CA THR A 39 -15.72 -10.13 21.53
C THR A 39 -16.51 -10.96 20.53
N GLY A 40 -17.69 -10.47 20.13
CA GLY A 40 -18.28 -10.89 18.86
C GLY A 40 -17.23 -10.62 17.76
N ASP A 41 -17.28 -11.37 16.66
CA ASP A 41 -16.36 -11.18 15.56
C ASP A 41 -16.34 -9.72 15.11
N LEU A 42 -15.15 -9.15 14.94
CA LEU A 42 -14.97 -7.82 14.39
C LEU A 42 -15.31 -7.83 12.90
N THR A 43 -15.86 -6.75 12.38
CA THR A 43 -16.00 -6.54 10.93
C THR A 43 -15.21 -5.30 10.55
N LEU A 44 -14.10 -5.48 9.87
CA LEU A 44 -13.24 -4.43 9.37
C LEU A 44 -13.64 -4.10 7.93
N LYS A 45 -14.15 -2.90 7.71
CA LYS A 45 -14.45 -2.39 6.38
C LYS A 45 -13.29 -1.54 5.90
N ILE A 46 -12.59 -1.99 4.85
CA ILE A 46 -11.51 -1.25 4.20
C ILE A 46 -11.98 -0.67 2.86
N GLY A 47 -11.32 0.38 2.41
CA GLY A 47 -11.41 0.88 1.04
C GLY A 47 -10.10 0.63 0.31
N THR A 48 -10.13 0.46 -1.02
CA THR A 48 -8.94 0.56 -1.84
C THR A 48 -8.94 1.88 -2.58
N ALA A 49 -7.76 2.47 -2.78
CA ALA A 49 -7.53 3.56 -3.70
C ALA A 49 -6.32 3.16 -4.56
N LEU A 50 -6.52 2.17 -5.42
CA LEU A 50 -5.50 1.55 -6.25
C LEU A 50 -5.67 1.98 -7.72
N PRO A 51 -4.62 1.97 -8.55
CA PRO A 51 -4.68 2.58 -9.88
C PRO A 51 -5.37 1.67 -10.90
N GLN A 52 -6.71 1.74 -10.96
CA GLN A 52 -7.48 1.08 -12.01
C GLN A 52 -7.35 1.82 -13.35
N THR A 53 -7.11 3.14 -13.30
CA THR A 53 -6.88 3.99 -14.46
C THR A 53 -5.66 4.89 -14.24
N GLY A 54 -5.19 5.55 -15.31
CA GLY A 54 -4.05 6.47 -15.28
C GLY A 54 -2.72 5.80 -15.60
N SER A 55 -1.65 6.54 -15.38
CA SER A 55 -0.28 6.19 -15.81
C SER A 55 0.35 5.01 -15.04
N LEU A 56 -0.24 4.60 -13.93
CA LEU A 56 0.14 3.40 -13.15
C LEU A 56 -0.88 2.26 -13.24
N ALA A 57 -1.80 2.28 -14.22
CA ALA A 57 -2.86 1.27 -14.31
C ALA A 57 -2.34 -0.18 -14.43
N PHE A 58 -1.09 -0.39 -14.84
CA PHE A 58 -0.48 -1.72 -14.90
C PHE A 58 -0.19 -2.33 -13.50
N LEU A 59 -0.11 -1.50 -12.45
CA LEU A 59 0.04 -1.94 -11.06
C LEU A 59 -1.29 -2.31 -10.40
N GLY A 60 -2.42 -1.81 -10.92
CA GLY A 60 -3.74 -2.07 -10.33
C GLY A 60 -4.05 -3.56 -10.14
N PRO A 61 -3.97 -4.40 -11.20
CA PRO A 61 -4.30 -5.82 -11.10
C PRO A 61 -3.49 -6.58 -10.04
N PRO A 62 -2.13 -6.51 -9.97
CA PRO A 62 -1.40 -7.22 -8.93
C PRO A 62 -1.67 -6.71 -7.52
N GLU A 63 -1.84 -5.39 -7.33
CA GLU A 63 -2.19 -4.82 -6.03
C GLU A 63 -3.58 -5.27 -5.56
N GLU A 64 -4.58 -5.22 -6.43
CA GLU A 64 -5.93 -5.71 -6.12
C GLU A 64 -5.95 -7.22 -5.85
N ALA A 65 -5.16 -8.01 -6.59
CA ALA A 65 -5.03 -9.45 -6.38
C ALA A 65 -4.43 -9.76 -5.00
N GLY A 66 -3.43 -8.99 -4.56
CA GLY A 66 -2.86 -9.11 -3.21
C GLY A 66 -3.90 -8.81 -2.13
N VAL A 67 -4.65 -7.72 -2.27
CA VAL A 67 -5.76 -7.37 -1.36
C VAL A 67 -6.82 -8.47 -1.32
N ALA A 68 -7.26 -8.95 -2.48
CA ALA A 68 -8.30 -9.98 -2.57
C ALA A 68 -7.88 -11.30 -1.91
N LEU A 69 -6.62 -11.74 -2.13
CA LEU A 69 -6.10 -12.95 -1.50
C LEU A 69 -6.00 -12.80 0.02
N ALA A 70 -5.55 -11.64 0.53
CA ALA A 70 -5.46 -11.38 1.96
C ALA A 70 -6.84 -11.42 2.62
N ILE A 71 -7.84 -10.79 2.02
CA ILE A 71 -9.22 -10.82 2.51
C ILE A 71 -9.75 -12.24 2.58
N LYS A 72 -9.51 -13.04 1.54
CA LYS A 72 -9.90 -14.45 1.52
C LYS A 72 -9.24 -15.23 2.65
N ASP A 73 -7.92 -15.15 2.79
CA ASP A 73 -7.17 -15.88 3.81
C ASP A 73 -7.62 -15.50 5.24
N ILE A 74 -7.87 -14.21 5.49
CA ILE A 74 -8.36 -13.70 6.78
C ILE A 74 -9.76 -14.25 7.08
N ASN A 75 -10.66 -14.13 6.12
CA ASN A 75 -12.05 -14.51 6.28
C ASN A 75 -12.21 -16.04 6.43
N GLU A 76 -11.46 -16.84 5.67
CA GLU A 76 -11.44 -18.30 5.77
C GLU A 76 -10.81 -18.79 7.07
N ALA A 77 -9.81 -18.06 7.62
CA ALA A 77 -9.19 -18.41 8.90
C ALA A 77 -10.17 -18.35 10.06
N ASN A 78 -11.20 -17.49 10.00
CA ASN A 78 -12.25 -17.37 11.01
C ASN A 78 -11.71 -17.19 12.44
N LYS A 79 -10.83 -16.18 12.62
CA LYS A 79 -10.08 -15.93 13.87
C LYS A 79 -10.60 -14.71 14.64
N GLY A 80 -11.90 -14.41 14.55
CA GLY A 80 -12.53 -13.32 15.31
C GLY A 80 -12.60 -11.99 14.57
N ILE A 81 -12.26 -11.97 13.27
CA ILE A 81 -12.42 -10.82 12.39
C ILE A 81 -12.82 -11.26 11.00
N GLN A 82 -13.63 -10.44 10.34
CA GLN A 82 -13.95 -10.51 8.91
C GLN A 82 -13.59 -9.18 8.27
N VAL A 83 -13.09 -9.22 7.05
CA VAL A 83 -12.74 -8.02 6.26
C VAL A 83 -13.70 -7.88 5.10
N GLU A 84 -14.24 -6.67 4.93
CA GLU A 84 -15.06 -6.26 3.79
C GLU A 84 -14.33 -5.16 3.02
N VAL A 85 -14.46 -5.12 1.69
CA VAL A 85 -13.78 -4.15 0.85
C VAL A 85 -14.73 -3.34 0.00
N GLU A 86 -14.44 -2.03 -0.10
CA GLU A 86 -15.00 -1.08 -1.07
C GLU A 86 -13.90 -0.75 -2.07
N TRP A 87 -13.98 -1.29 -3.28
CA TRP A 87 -13.02 -1.03 -4.33
C TRP A 87 -13.14 0.40 -4.86
N GLY A 88 -12.00 1.06 -5.11
CA GLY A 88 -11.96 2.43 -5.61
C GLY A 88 -10.71 2.69 -6.45
N ASP A 89 -10.88 3.50 -7.49
CA ASP A 89 -9.83 3.92 -8.41
C ASP A 89 -9.08 5.14 -7.88
N SER A 90 -7.77 5.03 -7.69
CA SER A 90 -6.96 6.20 -7.34
C SER A 90 -6.73 7.13 -8.53
N GLY A 91 -6.79 6.60 -9.75
CA GLY A 91 -6.32 7.32 -10.92
C GLY A 91 -4.88 7.78 -10.77
N ASP A 92 -4.61 8.95 -11.34
CA ASP A 92 -3.33 9.65 -11.25
C ASP A 92 -3.51 11.17 -11.03
N LEU A 93 -2.42 11.95 -11.07
CA LEU A 93 -2.47 13.41 -10.89
C LEU A 93 -3.07 14.16 -12.08
N ASP A 94 -3.26 13.51 -13.24
CA ASP A 94 -3.89 14.09 -14.42
C ASP A 94 -5.40 13.84 -14.43
N ASN A 95 -5.83 12.56 -14.33
CA ASN A 95 -7.26 12.19 -14.35
C ASN A 95 -7.98 12.39 -13.03
N LYS A 96 -7.27 12.37 -11.90
CA LYS A 96 -7.73 12.70 -10.53
C LYS A 96 -8.96 11.91 -10.07
N ALA A 97 -9.06 10.63 -10.41
CA ALA A 97 -10.17 9.79 -9.97
C ALA A 97 -10.33 9.79 -8.44
N TYR A 98 -9.22 9.91 -7.69
CA TYR A 98 -9.21 10.01 -6.23
C TYR A 98 -10.10 11.14 -5.67
N GLU A 99 -10.28 12.27 -6.38
CA GLU A 99 -11.10 13.38 -5.92
C GLU A 99 -12.58 12.97 -5.73
N THR A 100 -13.04 11.96 -6.46
CA THR A 100 -14.39 11.40 -6.33
C THR A 100 -14.40 10.17 -5.42
N GLU A 101 -13.40 9.31 -5.55
CA GLU A 101 -13.38 8.02 -4.87
C GLU A 101 -13.11 8.16 -3.36
N ILE A 102 -12.18 8.99 -2.93
CA ILE A 102 -11.88 9.15 -1.50
C ILE A 102 -13.11 9.62 -0.71
N PRO A 103 -13.86 10.69 -1.13
CA PRO A 103 -15.11 11.03 -0.47
C PRO A 103 -16.15 9.90 -0.47
N ARG A 104 -16.23 9.10 -1.54
CA ARG A 104 -17.14 7.95 -1.61
C ARG A 104 -16.79 6.89 -0.58
N LEU A 105 -15.51 6.51 -0.49
CA LEU A 105 -15.00 5.54 0.46
C LEU A 105 -15.23 5.99 1.91
N LEU A 106 -14.89 7.24 2.23
CA LEU A 106 -15.12 7.80 3.57
C LEU A 106 -16.61 7.83 3.93
N ASN A 107 -17.49 8.19 3.00
CA ASN A 107 -18.94 8.15 3.19
C ASN A 107 -19.49 6.72 3.32
N ALA A 108 -18.84 5.71 2.72
CA ALA A 108 -19.15 4.30 2.91
C ALA A 108 -18.76 3.78 4.30
N GLY A 109 -18.01 4.57 5.07
CA GLY A 109 -17.64 4.28 6.45
C GLY A 109 -16.45 3.32 6.57
N VAL A 110 -15.55 3.31 5.59
CA VAL A 110 -14.30 2.55 5.67
C VAL A 110 -13.46 3.01 6.86
N LYS A 111 -12.70 2.12 7.46
CA LYS A 111 -11.86 2.36 8.64
C LYS A 111 -10.38 2.42 8.30
N ALA A 112 -10.02 1.88 7.14
CA ALA A 112 -8.70 2.02 6.54
C ALA A 112 -8.83 2.14 5.02
N ILE A 113 -7.82 2.77 4.39
CA ILE A 113 -7.65 2.83 2.93
C ILE A 113 -6.31 2.20 2.58
N VAL A 114 -6.35 1.21 1.68
CA VAL A 114 -5.17 0.61 1.05
C VAL A 114 -4.87 1.40 -0.23
N GLY A 115 -3.71 2.01 -0.29
CA GLY A 115 -3.31 2.88 -1.42
C GLY A 115 -2.95 4.31 -0.99
N ALA A 116 -2.66 5.19 -1.96
CA ALA A 116 -2.57 4.93 -3.39
C ALA A 116 -1.22 4.27 -3.75
N ALA A 117 -1.08 3.81 -5.00
CA ALA A 117 0.22 3.41 -5.53
C ALA A 117 1.14 4.61 -5.72
N SER A 118 0.68 5.65 -6.41
CA SER A 118 1.44 6.89 -6.61
C SER A 118 1.61 7.69 -5.32
N SER A 119 2.86 8.03 -4.98
CA SER A 119 3.17 8.90 -3.84
C SER A 119 2.55 10.30 -3.99
N GLY A 120 2.56 10.85 -5.21
CA GLY A 120 1.93 12.15 -5.48
C GLY A 120 0.42 12.13 -5.28
N VAL A 121 -0.24 11.05 -5.66
CA VAL A 121 -1.69 10.86 -5.45
C VAL A 121 -2.00 10.69 -3.95
N SER A 122 -1.23 9.87 -3.23
CA SER A 122 -1.39 9.75 -1.77
C SER A 122 -1.28 11.10 -1.07
N LEU A 123 -0.27 11.91 -1.41
CA LEU A 123 -0.11 13.26 -0.87
C LEU A 123 -1.28 14.20 -1.21
N ALA A 124 -1.97 13.98 -2.33
CA ALA A 124 -3.09 14.81 -2.73
C ALA A 124 -4.35 14.59 -1.87
N PHE A 125 -4.50 13.43 -1.21
CA PHE A 125 -5.68 13.13 -0.42
C PHE A 125 -5.41 12.73 1.05
N ILE A 126 -4.16 12.53 1.46
CA ILE A 126 -3.80 12.06 2.80
C ILE A 126 -4.44 12.88 3.92
N ASP A 127 -4.45 14.22 3.80
CA ASP A 127 -5.06 15.11 4.79
C ASP A 127 -6.56 14.83 4.99
N GLN A 128 -7.26 14.46 3.92
CA GLN A 128 -8.69 14.15 3.99
C GLN A 128 -8.93 12.82 4.72
N VAL A 129 -8.08 11.83 4.48
CA VAL A 129 -8.18 10.50 5.08
C VAL A 129 -7.83 10.54 6.56
N VAL A 130 -6.65 11.07 6.89
CA VAL A 130 -6.19 11.15 8.29
C VAL A 130 -7.03 12.12 9.11
N GLY A 131 -7.53 13.21 8.48
CA GLY A 131 -8.46 14.14 9.11
C GLY A 131 -9.83 13.53 9.45
N ALA A 132 -10.22 12.45 8.78
CA ALA A 132 -11.41 11.65 9.09
C ALA A 132 -11.14 10.57 10.17
N GLY A 133 -9.91 10.42 10.66
CA GLY A 133 -9.51 9.37 11.61
C GLY A 133 -9.42 7.97 10.96
N VAL A 134 -9.30 7.92 9.64
CA VAL A 134 -9.14 6.68 8.86
C VAL A 134 -7.66 6.41 8.66
N LEU A 135 -7.23 5.16 8.87
CA LEU A 135 -5.86 4.73 8.65
C LEU A 135 -5.59 4.60 7.15
N GLN A 136 -4.47 5.12 6.66
CA GLN A 136 -4.00 4.90 5.29
C GLN A 136 -2.77 4.00 5.31
N ILE A 137 -2.76 2.97 4.48
CA ILE A 137 -1.60 2.12 4.26
C ILE A 137 -1.36 1.95 2.77
N SER A 138 -0.17 2.32 2.29
CA SER A 138 0.17 2.17 0.88
C SER A 138 1.08 0.97 0.65
N PRO A 139 0.76 0.12 -0.34
CA PRO A 139 1.65 -0.98 -0.72
C PRO A 139 2.83 -0.52 -1.60
N ALA A 140 2.75 0.66 -2.22
CA ALA A 140 3.65 1.06 -3.30
C ALA A 140 4.20 2.48 -3.20
N ASN A 141 3.84 3.26 -2.18
CA ASN A 141 4.44 4.58 -2.00
C ASN A 141 5.89 4.47 -1.53
N THR A 142 6.79 5.09 -2.28
CA THR A 142 8.23 5.02 -2.03
C THR A 142 8.85 6.38 -1.70
N SER A 143 8.17 7.50 -2.00
CA SER A 143 8.72 8.85 -1.79
C SER A 143 9.17 9.09 -0.34
N PRO A 144 10.41 9.61 -0.12
CA PRO A 144 10.89 10.00 1.20
C PRO A 144 10.07 11.12 1.86
N THR A 145 9.30 11.88 1.08
CA THR A 145 8.44 12.95 1.61
C THR A 145 7.39 12.42 2.58
N LEU A 146 6.92 11.18 2.37
CA LEU A 146 5.90 10.54 3.21
C LEU A 146 6.44 10.15 4.60
N THR A 147 7.73 9.82 4.74
CA THR A 147 8.36 9.48 6.03
C THR A 147 8.18 10.57 7.09
N SER A 148 8.20 11.83 6.70
CA SER A 148 8.09 12.96 7.65
C SER A 148 6.80 13.76 7.49
N TYR A 149 5.80 13.20 6.83
CA TYR A 149 4.50 13.86 6.66
C TYR A 149 3.77 13.96 8.00
N ALA A 150 3.03 15.05 8.19
CA ALA A 150 2.27 15.28 9.42
C ALA A 150 0.90 14.57 9.36
N ASP A 151 0.90 13.25 9.46
CA ASP A 151 -0.25 12.36 9.28
C ASP A 151 -0.94 11.93 10.60
N ASN A 152 -0.52 12.48 11.73
CA ASN A 152 -1.00 12.11 13.06
C ASN A 152 -0.77 10.61 13.42
N GLY A 153 0.18 9.94 12.80
CA GLY A 153 0.47 8.51 12.96
C GLY A 153 -0.59 7.60 12.32
N LEU A 154 -1.29 8.09 11.30
CA LEU A 154 -2.33 7.34 10.59
C LEU A 154 -1.90 6.90 9.17
N TYR A 155 -0.66 7.16 8.78
CA TYR A 155 -0.09 6.70 7.52
C TYR A 155 0.98 5.63 7.75
N PHE A 156 0.93 4.57 6.93
CA PHE A 156 1.89 3.46 6.90
C PHE A 156 2.17 3.07 5.45
N ARG A 157 3.27 2.37 5.22
CA ARG A 157 3.56 1.75 3.92
C ARG A 157 4.31 0.43 4.08
N THR A 158 4.02 -0.52 3.19
CA THR A 158 4.72 -1.81 3.15
C THR A 158 5.86 -1.80 2.14
N ALA A 159 5.88 -0.88 1.17
CA ALA A 159 7.01 -0.65 0.29
C ALA A 159 8.13 0.12 1.00
N PRO A 160 9.42 -0.18 0.75
CA PRO A 160 10.55 0.59 1.28
C PRO A 160 10.65 1.98 0.63
N SER A 161 11.36 2.88 1.31
CA SER A 161 11.62 4.23 0.80
C SER A 161 12.55 4.23 -0.42
N ASP A 162 12.36 5.21 -1.32
CA ASP A 162 13.25 5.54 -2.44
C ASP A 162 14.71 5.83 -2.02
N LEU A 163 14.95 6.08 -0.73
CA LEU A 163 16.31 6.16 -0.22
C LEU A 163 17.08 4.85 -0.46
N LEU A 164 16.40 3.70 -0.28
CA LEU A 164 16.99 2.40 -0.54
C LEU A 164 17.09 2.11 -2.03
N GLN A 165 16.05 2.40 -2.81
CA GLN A 165 16.07 2.16 -4.26
C GLN A 165 17.11 3.04 -4.96
N GLY A 166 17.19 4.32 -4.58
CA GLY A 166 18.19 5.24 -5.12
C GLY A 166 19.62 4.83 -4.75
N GLU A 167 19.84 4.28 -3.55
CA GLU A 167 21.13 3.71 -3.16
C GLU A 167 21.52 2.55 -4.07
N VAL A 168 20.61 1.60 -4.29
CA VAL A 168 20.87 0.44 -5.16
C VAL A 168 21.10 0.87 -6.60
N LEU A 169 20.27 1.76 -7.15
CA LEU A 169 20.37 2.22 -8.53
C LEU A 169 21.64 3.01 -8.79
N GLY A 170 22.00 3.92 -7.89
CA GLY A 170 23.22 4.70 -8.01
C GLY A 170 24.47 3.82 -7.97
N ASN A 171 24.51 2.86 -7.05
CA ASN A 171 25.61 1.89 -6.96
C ASN A 171 25.65 0.94 -8.18
N LEU A 172 24.50 0.55 -8.73
CA LEU A 172 24.41 -0.28 -9.93
C LEU A 172 25.03 0.42 -11.14
N MET A 173 24.68 1.69 -11.38
CA MET A 173 25.27 2.47 -12.46
C MET A 173 26.81 2.62 -12.33
N ALA A 174 27.28 2.86 -11.11
CA ALA A 174 28.73 2.94 -10.84
C ALA A 174 29.43 1.59 -11.04
N ALA A 175 28.81 0.48 -10.62
CA ALA A 175 29.34 -0.87 -10.83
C ALA A 175 29.36 -1.28 -12.31
N ASP A 176 28.44 -0.78 -13.11
CA ASP A 176 28.43 -0.94 -14.58
C ASP A 176 29.51 -0.08 -15.28
N GLY A 177 30.21 0.77 -14.53
CA GLY A 177 31.34 1.55 -15.02
C GLY A 177 30.99 2.92 -15.61
N HIS A 178 29.77 3.41 -15.35
CA HIS A 178 29.36 4.75 -15.79
C HIS A 178 29.97 5.83 -14.90
N GLU A 179 30.50 6.88 -15.52
CA GLU A 179 31.06 8.06 -14.83
C GLU A 179 30.04 9.22 -14.81
N THR A 180 29.17 9.26 -15.82
CA THR A 180 28.16 10.31 -15.98
C THR A 180 26.79 9.71 -16.27
N ALA A 181 25.74 10.32 -15.71
CA ALA A 181 24.36 9.93 -16.01
C ALA A 181 23.46 11.16 -16.21
N ALA A 182 22.44 11.01 -17.05
CA ALA A 182 21.30 11.93 -17.09
C ALA A 182 20.04 11.22 -16.59
N MET A 183 19.07 11.99 -16.11
CA MET A 183 17.80 11.48 -15.64
C MET A 183 16.65 12.21 -16.35
N ILE A 184 15.62 11.49 -16.83
CA ILE A 184 14.37 12.09 -17.31
C ILE A 184 13.33 11.82 -16.22
N VAL A 185 12.80 12.89 -15.60
CA VAL A 185 12.16 12.78 -14.28
C VAL A 185 10.74 13.32 -14.30
N LEU A 186 9.80 12.53 -13.80
CA LEU A 186 8.45 12.98 -13.49
C LEU A 186 8.48 14.01 -12.36
N ASN A 187 7.85 15.17 -12.58
CA ASN A 187 7.79 16.28 -11.62
C ASN A 187 6.69 16.07 -10.58
N ASP A 188 6.86 15.06 -9.74
CA ASP A 188 6.03 14.81 -8.57
C ASP A 188 6.89 14.40 -7.35
N ALA A 189 6.23 14.01 -6.25
CA ALA A 189 6.94 13.63 -5.03
C ALA A 189 7.74 12.32 -5.18
N TYR A 190 7.26 11.38 -6.00
CA TYR A 190 7.99 10.15 -6.31
C TYR A 190 9.22 10.46 -7.18
N GLY A 191 9.00 11.04 -8.36
CA GLY A 191 10.06 11.24 -9.32
C GLY A 191 11.21 12.10 -8.78
N THR A 192 10.88 13.19 -8.09
CA THR A 192 11.91 14.07 -7.49
C THR A 192 12.61 13.42 -6.31
N GLY A 193 11.90 12.64 -5.49
CA GLY A 193 12.47 11.92 -4.35
C GLY A 193 13.50 10.86 -4.79
N LEU A 194 13.10 10.00 -5.73
CA LEU A 194 13.98 8.95 -6.26
C LEU A 194 15.18 9.54 -7.03
N ARG A 195 14.97 10.63 -7.80
CA ARG A 195 16.06 11.36 -8.44
C ARG A 195 17.11 11.79 -7.41
N ASP A 196 16.69 12.46 -6.33
CA ASP A 196 17.61 13.02 -5.34
C ASP A 196 18.37 11.90 -4.62
N ALA A 197 17.72 10.79 -4.27
CA ALA A 197 18.34 9.64 -3.66
C ALA A 197 19.35 8.94 -4.61
N THR A 198 18.96 8.75 -5.88
CA THR A 198 19.84 8.15 -6.91
C THR A 198 21.05 9.03 -7.18
N GLN A 199 20.85 10.35 -7.31
CA GLN A 199 21.94 11.31 -7.48
C GLN A 199 22.92 11.23 -6.31
N ALA A 200 22.42 11.29 -5.08
CA ALA A 200 23.28 11.25 -3.89
C ALA A 200 24.13 9.98 -3.83
N SER A 201 23.54 8.82 -4.16
CA SER A 201 24.25 7.54 -4.16
C SER A 201 25.28 7.46 -5.30
N PHE A 202 24.88 7.82 -6.53
CA PHE A 202 25.77 7.78 -7.68
C PHE A 202 26.97 8.73 -7.52
N GLU A 203 26.75 9.95 -7.01
CA GLU A 203 27.81 10.90 -6.72
C GLU A 203 28.74 10.43 -5.58
N ALA A 204 28.18 9.78 -4.55
CA ALA A 204 28.98 9.16 -3.48
C ALA A 204 29.86 8.01 -4.00
N ALA A 205 29.42 7.31 -5.04
CA ALA A 205 30.18 6.27 -5.73
C ALA A 205 31.21 6.82 -6.74
N GLY A 206 31.27 8.15 -6.93
CA GLY A 206 32.24 8.83 -7.80
C GLY A 206 31.68 9.24 -9.17
N GLY A 207 30.41 8.98 -9.45
CA GLY A 207 29.73 9.40 -10.66
C GLY A 207 29.29 10.87 -10.61
N SER A 208 28.64 11.35 -11.67
CA SER A 208 28.10 12.72 -11.76
C SER A 208 26.81 12.74 -12.56
N ILE A 209 25.78 13.42 -12.06
CA ILE A 209 24.56 13.70 -12.82
C ILE A 209 24.77 14.96 -13.65
N VAL A 210 24.79 14.81 -14.99
CA VAL A 210 25.10 15.89 -15.93
C VAL A 210 23.86 16.62 -16.44
N ALA A 211 22.68 16.01 -16.34
CA ALA A 211 21.38 16.62 -16.64
C ALA A 211 20.25 15.86 -15.91
N ALA A 212 19.22 16.58 -15.52
CA ALA A 212 18.01 15.98 -14.93
C ALA A 212 16.74 16.74 -15.36
N PRO A 213 16.41 16.77 -16.68
CA PRO A 213 15.21 17.43 -17.16
C PRO A 213 13.95 16.79 -16.56
N VAL A 214 12.99 17.66 -16.20
CA VAL A 214 11.71 17.26 -15.62
C VAL A 214 10.58 17.45 -16.62
N PHE A 215 9.52 16.66 -16.47
CA PHE A 215 8.24 16.83 -17.16
C PHE A 215 7.09 16.72 -16.12
N ASN A 216 5.93 17.29 -16.44
CA ASN A 216 4.81 17.30 -15.51
C ASN A 216 3.84 16.15 -15.80
N PRO A 217 3.08 15.67 -14.78
CA PRO A 217 1.96 14.77 -15.01
C PRO A 217 1.03 15.30 -16.10
N GLY A 218 0.61 14.43 -17.03
CA GLY A 218 -0.21 14.79 -18.18
C GLY A 218 0.52 15.36 -19.39
N ASP A 219 1.84 15.56 -19.33
CA ASP A 219 2.64 15.93 -20.51
C ASP A 219 2.60 14.79 -21.56
N ALA A 220 2.26 15.13 -22.82
CA ALA A 220 2.12 14.15 -23.90
C ALA A 220 3.36 14.05 -24.81
N THR A 221 4.35 14.91 -24.64
CA THR A 221 5.56 14.96 -25.48
C THR A 221 6.80 15.23 -24.67
N PHE A 222 7.89 14.51 -24.94
CA PHE A 222 9.13 14.51 -24.15
C PHE A 222 10.37 14.87 -24.95
N THR A 223 10.19 15.43 -26.16
CA THR A 223 11.29 15.75 -27.08
C THR A 223 12.31 16.72 -26.46
N ALA A 224 11.85 17.68 -25.65
CA ALA A 224 12.72 18.66 -25.00
C ALA A 224 13.59 17.97 -23.95
N GLN A 225 12.99 17.14 -23.10
CA GLN A 225 13.67 16.40 -22.04
C GLN A 225 14.69 15.39 -22.62
N ILE A 226 14.29 14.64 -23.65
CA ILE A 226 15.21 13.72 -24.35
C ILE A 226 16.40 14.49 -24.95
N SER A 227 16.12 15.61 -25.63
CA SER A 227 17.17 16.42 -26.25
C SER A 227 18.14 17.02 -25.23
N GLU A 228 17.65 17.48 -24.08
CA GLU A 228 18.46 18.00 -22.99
C GLU A 228 19.33 16.91 -22.37
N ALA A 229 18.76 15.75 -22.06
CA ALA A 229 19.50 14.61 -21.52
C ALA A 229 20.62 14.16 -22.46
N LEU A 230 20.32 13.98 -23.76
CA LEU A 230 21.31 13.59 -24.78
C LEU A 230 22.39 14.63 -25.01
N ALA A 231 22.04 15.94 -25.02
CA ALA A 231 22.98 17.02 -25.24
C ALA A 231 24.05 17.14 -24.14
N ALA A 232 23.76 16.66 -22.96
CA ALA A 232 24.71 16.60 -21.83
C ALA A 232 25.80 15.52 -22.01
N GLY A 233 25.64 14.59 -22.95
CA GLY A 233 26.61 13.53 -23.28
C GLY A 233 26.82 12.52 -22.17
N PRO A 234 25.76 11.97 -21.54
CA PRO A 234 25.90 11.03 -20.44
C PRO A 234 26.33 9.63 -20.91
N ASP A 235 26.94 8.84 -20.01
CA ASP A 235 27.23 7.42 -20.24
C ASP A 235 25.97 6.54 -20.01
N ALA A 236 25.08 6.98 -19.11
CA ALA A 236 23.82 6.30 -18.79
C ALA A 236 22.66 7.28 -18.74
N ILE A 237 21.43 6.77 -18.99
CA ILE A 237 20.19 7.53 -18.82
C ILE A 237 19.22 6.75 -17.93
N VAL A 238 18.72 7.40 -16.88
CA VAL A 238 17.67 6.86 -16.00
C VAL A 238 16.33 7.45 -16.40
N LEU A 239 15.33 6.60 -16.58
CA LEU A 239 13.95 7.01 -16.78
C LEU A 239 13.19 6.89 -15.45
N ILE A 240 12.91 8.01 -14.79
CA ILE A 240 12.08 8.07 -13.58
C ILE A 240 10.72 8.58 -14.00
N THR A 241 9.88 7.67 -14.47
CA THR A 241 8.59 7.95 -15.15
C THR A 241 7.59 6.86 -14.76
N PHE A 242 6.37 7.01 -15.25
CA PHE A 242 5.37 5.95 -15.26
C PHE A 242 5.17 5.43 -16.70
N ASP A 243 3.93 5.33 -17.18
CA ASP A 243 3.59 4.86 -18.54
C ASP A 243 4.14 5.77 -19.65
N GLU A 244 4.58 6.99 -19.33
CA GLU A 244 5.28 7.89 -20.26
C GLU A 244 6.53 7.25 -20.88
N ALA A 245 7.12 6.26 -20.19
CA ALA A 245 8.22 5.47 -20.72
C ALA A 245 7.92 4.91 -22.11
N LYS A 246 6.69 4.46 -22.40
CA LYS A 246 6.26 3.93 -23.70
C LYS A 246 6.44 4.96 -24.84
N THR A 247 6.25 6.24 -24.54
CA THR A 247 6.43 7.33 -25.49
C THR A 247 7.90 7.77 -25.59
N ILE A 248 8.65 7.71 -24.49
CA ILE A 248 10.06 8.14 -24.43
C ILE A 248 10.97 7.11 -25.11
N ILE A 249 10.80 5.83 -24.82
CA ILE A 249 11.69 4.73 -25.24
C ILE A 249 11.99 4.74 -26.73
N PRO A 250 11.00 4.76 -27.67
CA PRO A 250 11.29 4.67 -29.11
C PRO A 250 12.20 5.79 -29.61
N SER A 251 12.01 7.01 -29.09
CA SER A 251 12.86 8.16 -29.45
C SER A 251 14.24 8.05 -28.83
N LEU A 252 14.35 7.56 -27.60
CA LEU A 252 15.60 7.47 -26.87
C LEU A 252 16.51 6.38 -27.44
N VAL A 253 16.02 5.15 -27.63
CA VAL A 253 16.80 4.01 -28.13
C VAL A 253 17.29 4.20 -29.58
N SER A 254 16.67 5.10 -30.35
CA SER A 254 17.13 5.46 -31.69
C SER A 254 18.42 6.31 -31.67
N GLN A 255 18.80 6.87 -30.52
CA GLN A 255 19.86 7.86 -30.36
C GLN A 255 20.85 7.53 -29.24
N PHE A 256 20.53 6.54 -28.38
CA PHE A 256 21.30 6.18 -27.19
C PHE A 256 21.38 4.65 -27.04
N PRO A 257 22.52 4.10 -26.57
CA PRO A 257 22.67 2.65 -26.34
C PRO A 257 21.64 2.17 -25.33
N LYS A 258 20.81 1.20 -25.74
CA LYS A 258 19.72 0.69 -24.91
C LYS A 258 20.18 0.03 -23.62
N GLU A 259 21.32 -0.66 -23.66
CA GLU A 259 21.97 -1.32 -22.53
C GLU A 259 22.43 -0.35 -21.43
N ASN A 260 22.50 0.93 -21.72
CA ASN A 260 22.85 2.01 -20.79
C ASN A 260 21.62 2.81 -20.33
N ILE A 261 20.41 2.28 -20.58
CA ILE A 261 19.15 2.86 -20.07
C ILE A 261 18.74 2.11 -18.82
N TYR A 262 18.40 2.84 -17.77
CA TYR A 262 17.94 2.31 -16.50
C TYR A 262 16.50 2.68 -16.23
N PHE A 263 15.74 1.68 -15.80
CA PHE A 263 14.34 1.75 -15.42
C PHE A 263 14.20 1.72 -13.91
N VAL A 264 13.05 2.15 -13.43
CA VAL A 264 12.70 2.15 -12.01
C VAL A 264 11.31 1.53 -11.83
N ASP A 265 10.91 1.24 -10.62
CA ASP A 265 9.65 0.55 -10.28
C ASP A 265 8.42 1.12 -11.00
N GLY A 266 8.32 2.45 -11.11
CA GLY A 266 7.20 3.12 -11.78
C GLY A 266 7.06 2.84 -13.29
N ASN A 267 8.10 2.26 -13.92
CA ASN A 267 8.10 1.94 -15.34
C ASN A 267 8.75 0.59 -15.68
N LEU A 268 9.03 -0.25 -14.67
CA LEU A 268 9.60 -1.58 -14.87
C LEU A 268 8.49 -2.58 -15.22
N ALA A 269 8.04 -2.55 -16.45
CA ALA A 269 6.90 -3.31 -16.96
C ALA A 269 7.29 -4.26 -18.12
N ASP A 270 6.39 -5.16 -18.49
CA ASP A 270 6.48 -5.96 -19.72
C ASP A 270 6.13 -5.07 -20.94
N TYR A 271 7.10 -4.81 -21.80
CA TYR A 271 6.94 -4.03 -23.02
C TYR A 271 6.81 -4.87 -24.29
N SER A 272 6.59 -6.18 -24.16
CA SER A 272 6.53 -7.10 -25.32
C SER A 272 5.37 -6.81 -26.28
N ALA A 273 4.29 -6.22 -25.77
CA ALA A 273 3.14 -5.81 -26.59
C ALA A 273 3.29 -4.41 -27.20
N ASP A 274 4.15 -3.56 -26.62
CA ASP A 274 4.27 -2.14 -26.99
C ASP A 274 5.46 -1.85 -27.90
N LEU A 275 6.53 -2.68 -27.84
CA LEU A 275 7.80 -2.44 -28.51
C LEU A 275 8.23 -3.63 -29.37
N GLU A 276 8.92 -3.33 -30.48
CA GLU A 276 9.53 -4.37 -31.33
C GLU A 276 10.55 -5.21 -30.52
N PRO A 277 10.61 -6.54 -30.73
CA PRO A 277 11.56 -7.40 -30.05
C PRO A 277 13.00 -6.88 -30.12
N GLY A 278 13.70 -6.93 -29.01
CA GLY A 278 15.08 -6.49 -28.90
C GLY A 278 15.28 -4.97 -28.69
N THR A 279 14.20 -4.20 -28.56
CA THR A 279 14.28 -2.76 -28.31
C THR A 279 14.98 -2.43 -26.99
N LEU A 280 14.76 -3.24 -25.95
CA LEU A 280 15.29 -3.00 -24.59
C LEU A 280 16.37 -4.00 -24.17
N THR A 281 16.81 -4.91 -25.03
CA THR A 281 17.78 -5.95 -24.68
C THR A 281 18.97 -5.38 -23.91
N GLY A 282 19.19 -5.84 -22.69
CA GLY A 282 20.31 -5.44 -21.83
C GLY A 282 20.06 -4.21 -20.97
N ALA A 283 18.98 -3.45 -21.21
CA ALA A 283 18.56 -2.39 -20.30
C ALA A 283 18.24 -2.98 -18.92
N LYS A 284 18.55 -2.26 -17.86
CA LYS A 284 18.38 -2.72 -16.48
C LYS A 284 17.33 -1.88 -15.76
N GLY A 285 16.82 -2.41 -14.65
CA GLY A 285 15.91 -1.65 -13.80
C GLY A 285 15.95 -2.13 -12.36
N THR A 286 15.44 -1.30 -11.46
CA THR A 286 15.32 -1.61 -10.05
C THR A 286 13.87 -1.44 -9.58
N ALA A 287 13.42 -2.29 -8.69
CA ALA A 287 12.11 -2.17 -8.04
C ALA A 287 12.15 -2.80 -6.64
N PRO A 288 11.32 -2.31 -5.71
CA PRO A 288 11.04 -3.06 -4.48
C PRO A 288 10.52 -4.46 -4.78
N GLY A 289 10.87 -5.42 -3.92
CA GLY A 289 10.36 -6.78 -4.00
C GLY A 289 11.44 -7.85 -3.80
N LEU A 290 10.99 -9.09 -3.76
CA LEU A 290 11.83 -10.29 -3.66
C LEU A 290 12.00 -10.95 -5.04
N ASP A 291 13.05 -11.77 -5.18
CA ASP A 291 13.15 -12.66 -6.33
C ASP A 291 11.88 -13.54 -6.39
N PRO A 292 11.08 -13.46 -7.48
CA PRO A 292 9.84 -14.22 -7.62
C PRO A 292 9.99 -15.72 -7.38
N ASP A 293 11.16 -16.30 -7.69
CA ASP A 293 11.42 -17.73 -7.46
C ASP A 293 11.37 -18.09 -5.96
N THR A 294 11.63 -17.15 -5.06
CA THR A 294 11.63 -17.39 -3.61
C THR A 294 10.23 -17.40 -3.00
N ILE A 295 9.25 -16.81 -3.67
CA ILE A 295 7.86 -16.71 -3.23
C ILE A 295 6.86 -17.25 -4.26
N MET A 296 7.32 -18.12 -5.17
CA MET A 296 6.53 -18.61 -6.31
C MET A 296 5.20 -19.27 -5.89
N ASP A 297 5.19 -20.01 -4.79
CA ASP A 297 3.96 -20.65 -4.28
C ASP A 297 2.90 -19.59 -3.89
N PHE A 298 3.34 -18.48 -3.32
CA PHE A 298 2.45 -17.36 -3.00
C PHE A 298 1.95 -16.67 -4.27
N LEU A 299 2.84 -16.35 -5.21
CA LEU A 299 2.47 -15.69 -6.47
C LEU A 299 1.48 -16.53 -7.28
N THR A 300 1.70 -17.85 -7.31
CA THR A 300 0.77 -18.78 -7.96
C THR A 300 -0.62 -18.74 -7.31
N ARG A 301 -0.70 -18.80 -5.97
CA ARG A 301 -1.97 -18.69 -5.25
C ARG A 301 -2.67 -17.36 -5.52
N MET A 302 -1.91 -16.28 -5.58
CA MET A 302 -2.44 -14.95 -5.83
C MET A 302 -3.07 -14.85 -7.23
N ASP A 303 -2.36 -15.33 -8.26
CA ASP A 303 -2.86 -15.35 -9.63
C ASP A 303 -4.05 -16.32 -9.81
N GLU A 304 -4.00 -17.52 -9.21
CA GLU A 304 -5.12 -18.47 -9.23
C GLU A 304 -6.38 -17.90 -8.57
N ASN A 305 -6.23 -17.19 -7.43
CA ASN A 305 -7.35 -16.53 -6.77
C ASN A 305 -7.93 -15.42 -7.64
N TRP A 306 -7.07 -14.60 -8.23
CA TRP A 306 -7.45 -13.50 -9.13
C TRP A 306 -8.22 -14.00 -10.35
N GLN A 307 -7.74 -15.07 -10.98
CA GLN A 307 -8.43 -15.70 -12.12
C GLN A 307 -9.75 -16.37 -11.72
N ALA A 308 -9.84 -16.93 -10.51
CA ALA A 308 -11.09 -17.53 -10.02
C ALA A 308 -12.21 -16.49 -9.85
N GLU A 309 -11.89 -15.22 -9.67
CA GLU A 309 -12.84 -14.11 -9.65
C GLU A 309 -13.25 -13.63 -11.07
N GLY A 310 -12.70 -14.24 -12.13
CA GLY A 310 -13.06 -13.97 -13.52
C GLY A 310 -12.10 -13.00 -14.23
N ASN A 311 -10.99 -12.67 -13.61
CA ASN A 311 -9.99 -11.77 -14.17
C ASN A 311 -9.00 -12.51 -15.11
N ALA A 312 -8.25 -11.75 -15.92
CA ALA A 312 -7.14 -12.29 -16.70
C ALA A 312 -5.97 -12.68 -15.79
N ALA A 313 -5.10 -13.57 -16.25
CA ALA A 313 -3.85 -13.86 -15.57
C ALA A 313 -3.01 -12.58 -15.39
N LEU A 314 -2.26 -12.51 -14.30
CA LEU A 314 -1.41 -11.36 -14.00
C LEU A 314 -0.18 -11.32 -14.91
N ASP A 315 0.08 -10.18 -15.50
CA ASP A 315 1.30 -9.93 -16.30
C ASP A 315 2.47 -9.47 -15.43
N SER A 316 2.19 -9.00 -14.22
CA SER A 316 3.16 -8.54 -13.22
C SER A 316 2.69 -8.93 -11.82
N TYR A 317 3.63 -9.05 -10.88
CA TYR A 317 3.35 -9.28 -9.47
C TYR A 317 3.82 -8.12 -8.59
N LEU A 318 4.29 -7.03 -9.21
CA LEU A 318 4.87 -5.89 -8.50
C LEU A 318 3.84 -5.28 -7.54
N TYR A 319 4.26 -5.12 -6.28
CA TYR A 319 3.45 -4.65 -5.16
C TYR A 319 2.24 -5.52 -4.76
N GLY A 320 2.06 -6.69 -5.37
CA GLY A 320 1.05 -7.66 -4.95
C GLY A 320 1.30 -8.24 -3.55
N PRO A 321 2.51 -8.74 -3.26
CA PRO A 321 2.88 -9.19 -1.90
C PRO A 321 2.75 -8.08 -0.84
N GLU A 322 3.17 -6.86 -1.15
CA GLU A 322 3.07 -5.69 -0.28
C GLU A 322 1.60 -5.34 0.02
N SER A 323 0.72 -5.48 -0.97
CA SER A 323 -0.73 -5.27 -0.82
C SER A 323 -1.38 -6.33 0.07
N TYR A 324 -0.94 -7.58 -0.06
CA TYR A 324 -1.37 -8.67 0.82
C TYR A 324 -0.97 -8.38 2.27
N ASP A 325 0.30 -8.04 2.50
CA ASP A 325 0.83 -7.74 3.84
C ASP A 325 0.13 -6.54 4.47
N ALA A 326 -0.19 -5.51 3.69
CA ALA A 326 -0.91 -4.33 4.15
C ALA A 326 -2.27 -4.71 4.77
N VAL A 327 -3.05 -5.57 4.11
CA VAL A 327 -4.36 -6.00 4.62
C VAL A 327 -4.24 -6.92 5.82
N VAL A 328 -3.25 -7.82 5.82
CA VAL A 328 -2.97 -8.70 6.98
C VAL A 328 -2.63 -7.86 8.21
N LEU A 329 -1.75 -6.86 8.08
CA LEU A 329 -1.37 -5.96 9.17
C LEU A 329 -2.56 -5.17 9.72
N LEU A 330 -3.45 -4.66 8.86
CA LEU A 330 -4.68 -3.98 9.28
C LEU A 330 -5.57 -4.92 10.13
N ALA A 331 -5.76 -6.16 9.69
CA ALA A 331 -6.59 -7.12 10.41
C ALA A 331 -5.96 -7.54 11.75
N LEU A 332 -4.64 -7.74 11.80
CA LEU A 332 -3.92 -8.05 13.04
C LEU A 332 -3.95 -6.87 14.02
N ALA A 333 -3.78 -5.64 13.52
CA ALA A 333 -3.88 -4.43 14.33
C ALA A 333 -5.29 -4.26 14.92
N ALA A 334 -6.35 -4.55 14.15
CA ALA A 334 -7.72 -4.52 14.63
C ALA A 334 -7.96 -5.56 15.74
N LEU A 335 -7.47 -6.80 15.57
CA LEU A 335 -7.54 -7.84 16.60
C LEU A 335 -6.78 -7.42 17.88
N ALA A 336 -5.57 -6.91 17.74
CA ALA A 336 -4.74 -6.48 18.87
C ALA A 336 -5.35 -5.27 19.59
N ALA A 337 -6.04 -4.39 18.89
CA ALA A 337 -6.77 -3.25 19.45
C ALA A 337 -8.12 -3.65 20.05
N GLY A 338 -8.72 -4.77 19.62
CA GLY A 338 -10.10 -5.10 19.91
C GLY A 338 -11.08 -4.07 19.32
N SER A 339 -10.69 -3.36 18.26
CA SER A 339 -11.40 -2.26 17.64
C SER A 339 -11.06 -2.18 16.16
N VAL A 340 -11.98 -1.73 15.33
CA VAL A 340 -11.76 -1.48 13.90
C VAL A 340 -11.57 0.02 13.59
N GLU A 341 -11.59 0.90 14.58
CA GLU A 341 -11.38 2.32 14.35
C GLU A 341 -9.94 2.60 13.93
N GLY A 342 -9.75 3.46 12.90
CA GLY A 342 -8.44 3.71 12.28
C GLY A 342 -7.36 4.14 13.30
N VAL A 343 -7.72 5.01 14.24
CA VAL A 343 -6.80 5.47 15.30
C VAL A 343 -6.37 4.35 16.25
N ASP A 344 -7.31 3.43 16.58
CA ASP A 344 -7.02 2.31 17.48
C ASP A 344 -6.12 1.28 16.79
N MET A 345 -6.38 1.01 15.50
CA MET A 345 -5.52 0.14 14.68
C MET A 345 -4.12 0.73 14.53
N ALA A 346 -4.01 2.01 14.20
CA ALA A 346 -2.72 2.69 14.02
C ALA A 346 -1.83 2.57 15.27
N ALA A 347 -2.41 2.68 16.46
CA ALA A 347 -1.69 2.52 17.72
C ALA A 347 -1.13 1.08 17.93
N LYS A 348 -1.54 0.11 17.10
CA LYS A 348 -1.12 -1.28 17.17
C LYS A 348 -0.21 -1.72 16.00
N MET A 349 -0.09 -0.91 14.96
CA MET A 349 0.69 -1.29 13.78
C MET A 349 2.14 -1.66 14.10
N GLN A 350 2.84 -0.86 14.91
CA GLN A 350 4.20 -1.19 15.35
C GLN A 350 4.25 -2.47 16.20
N GLU A 351 3.23 -2.70 17.05
CA GLU A 351 3.18 -3.88 17.89
C GLU A 351 3.09 -5.16 17.06
N VAL A 352 2.16 -5.22 16.11
CA VAL A 352 1.88 -6.42 15.31
C VAL A 352 2.92 -6.69 14.23
N SER A 353 3.72 -5.68 13.87
CA SER A 353 4.81 -5.78 12.88
C SER A 353 6.20 -5.99 13.51
N GLY A 354 6.27 -6.21 14.84
CA GLY A 354 7.54 -6.38 15.54
C GLY A 354 8.31 -5.09 15.85
N GLY A 355 7.83 -3.91 15.41
CA GLY A 355 8.48 -2.61 15.65
C GLY A 355 8.54 -2.21 17.14
N SER A 356 7.71 -2.80 17.99
CA SER A 356 7.79 -2.64 19.45
C SER A 356 8.96 -3.40 20.10
N GLY A 357 9.67 -4.26 19.35
CA GLY A 357 10.80 -5.06 19.82
C GLY A 357 10.41 -6.24 20.72
N SER A 358 9.11 -6.55 20.86
CA SER A 358 8.61 -7.67 21.64
C SER A 358 7.47 -8.35 20.90
N GLY A 359 7.58 -9.63 20.64
CA GLY A 359 6.54 -10.39 19.92
C GLY A 359 6.98 -11.81 19.67
N THR A 360 6.01 -12.66 19.37
CA THR A 360 6.25 -14.01 18.87
C THR A 360 6.14 -13.96 17.33
N LYS A 361 7.21 -14.35 16.65
CA LYS A 361 7.24 -14.37 15.18
C LYS A 361 6.19 -15.31 14.61
N CYS A 362 5.53 -14.83 13.58
CA CYS A 362 4.51 -15.55 12.82
C CYS A 362 4.51 -15.08 11.36
N THR A 363 4.17 -15.96 10.43
CA THR A 363 4.28 -15.72 8.98
C THR A 363 2.96 -15.83 8.24
N SER A 364 1.87 -16.03 8.95
CA SER A 364 0.52 -16.04 8.38
C SER A 364 -0.46 -15.34 9.29
N PHE A 365 -1.53 -14.79 8.69
CA PHE A 365 -2.61 -14.18 9.48
C PHE A 365 -3.13 -15.13 10.57
N ALA A 366 -3.41 -16.39 10.21
CA ALA A 366 -4.00 -17.35 11.15
C ALA A 366 -3.12 -17.63 12.37
N GLU A 367 -1.80 -17.78 12.17
CA GLU A 367 -0.83 -18.00 13.23
C GLU A 367 -0.72 -16.77 14.14
N CYS A 368 -0.58 -15.57 13.56
CA CYS A 368 -0.49 -14.33 14.31
C CYS A 368 -1.77 -14.04 15.10
N ALA A 369 -2.94 -14.28 14.49
CA ALA A 369 -4.23 -14.12 15.16
C ALA A 369 -4.40 -15.08 16.35
N ASP A 370 -3.89 -16.31 16.26
CA ASP A 370 -3.91 -17.26 17.39
C ASP A 370 -3.05 -16.75 18.56
N ILE A 371 -1.89 -16.13 18.28
CA ILE A 371 -1.05 -15.52 19.29
C ILE A 371 -1.80 -14.37 19.99
N ILE A 372 -2.41 -13.45 19.22
CA ILE A 372 -3.15 -12.31 19.74
C ILE A 372 -4.36 -12.77 20.55
N ASN A 373 -5.15 -13.70 20.03
CA ASN A 373 -6.32 -14.27 20.72
C ASN A 373 -5.96 -15.05 21.99
N GLY A 374 -4.73 -15.58 22.05
CA GLY A 374 -4.17 -16.20 23.25
C GLY A 374 -3.65 -15.18 24.27
N GLY A 375 -3.74 -13.88 24.02
CA GLY A 375 -3.26 -12.79 24.89
C GLY A 375 -1.76 -12.51 24.74
N GLY A 376 -1.12 -13.02 23.67
CA GLY A 376 0.26 -12.73 23.31
C GLY A 376 0.37 -11.51 22.38
N VAL A 377 1.61 -11.13 22.08
CA VAL A 377 1.95 -10.11 21.08
C VAL A 377 2.49 -10.83 19.84
N ALA A 378 1.88 -10.59 18.70
CA ALA A 378 2.36 -11.10 17.41
C ALA A 378 3.49 -10.21 16.86
N ASP A 379 4.40 -10.81 16.10
CA ASP A 379 5.45 -10.18 15.31
C ASP A 379 5.35 -10.80 13.90
N TYR A 380 4.59 -10.13 13.03
CA TYR A 380 4.30 -10.62 11.69
C TYR A 380 5.48 -10.36 10.76
N ASP A 381 6.11 -11.43 10.29
CA ASP A 381 7.04 -11.42 9.18
C ASP A 381 6.25 -11.66 7.88
N GLY A 382 6.10 -10.63 7.05
CA GLY A 382 5.28 -10.63 5.82
C GLY A 382 5.87 -11.45 4.68
N ILE A 383 5.08 -11.54 3.61
CA ILE A 383 5.51 -12.20 2.36
C ILE A 383 6.48 -11.31 1.58
N SER A 384 6.25 -9.98 1.55
CA SER A 384 7.10 -9.02 0.84
C SER A 384 8.42 -8.75 1.55
N SER A 385 8.39 -8.75 2.89
CA SER A 385 9.55 -8.52 3.77
C SER A 385 9.11 -8.74 5.23
N PRO A 386 10.00 -8.65 6.22
CA PRO A 386 9.58 -8.63 7.64
C PRO A 386 8.60 -7.52 8.01
N VAL A 387 8.43 -6.48 7.21
CA VAL A 387 7.50 -5.33 7.35
C VAL A 387 7.49 -4.72 8.76
N THR A 388 8.64 -4.69 9.43
CA THR A 388 8.78 -4.10 10.75
C THR A 388 8.71 -2.57 10.66
N PHE A 389 7.64 -1.95 11.17
CA PHE A 389 7.46 -0.50 11.11
C PHE A 389 8.32 0.25 12.12
N ASP A 390 8.91 1.34 11.67
CA ASP A 390 9.52 2.35 12.53
C ASP A 390 8.46 3.32 13.13
N GLU A 391 8.93 4.37 13.78
CA GLU A 391 8.08 5.39 14.40
C GLU A 391 7.30 6.26 13.39
N ASN A 392 7.70 6.23 12.11
CA ASN A 392 7.08 6.98 11.03
C ASN A 392 6.11 6.12 10.18
N GLY A 393 5.96 4.83 10.51
CA GLY A 393 5.15 3.90 9.70
C GLY A 393 5.85 3.38 8.45
N ASP A 394 7.17 3.55 8.36
CA ASP A 394 8.01 3.03 7.29
C ASP A 394 8.57 1.64 7.66
N PRO A 395 8.70 0.69 6.70
CA PRO A 395 9.39 -0.56 6.95
C PRO A 395 10.89 -0.31 7.19
N THR A 396 11.43 -0.87 8.26
CA THR A 396 12.86 -0.76 8.62
C THR A 396 13.78 -1.58 7.74
N GLN A 397 13.22 -2.51 6.97
CA GLN A 397 13.90 -3.39 6.05
C GLN A 397 13.13 -3.45 4.73
N GLY A 398 13.84 -3.66 3.65
CA GLY A 398 13.26 -3.83 2.32
C GLY A 398 14.28 -4.46 1.39
N ASN A 399 13.80 -4.97 0.27
CA ASN A 399 14.63 -5.53 -0.77
C ASN A 399 14.40 -4.74 -2.06
N ILE A 400 15.46 -4.48 -2.81
CA ILE A 400 15.40 -3.91 -4.14
C ILE A 400 15.94 -4.93 -5.12
N LEU A 401 15.06 -5.39 -5.99
CA LEU A 401 15.39 -6.33 -7.05
C LEU A 401 16.02 -5.58 -8.22
N VAL A 402 17.11 -6.10 -8.75
CA VAL A 402 17.68 -5.67 -10.03
C VAL A 402 17.17 -6.61 -11.12
N SER A 403 16.67 -6.03 -12.20
CA SER A 403 16.17 -6.79 -13.36
C SER A 403 16.86 -6.35 -14.64
N VAL A 404 16.84 -7.23 -15.66
CA VAL A 404 17.37 -6.96 -17.00
C VAL A 404 16.33 -7.34 -18.05
N TYR A 405 16.21 -6.52 -19.10
CA TYR A 405 15.36 -6.81 -20.25
C TYR A 405 15.99 -7.81 -21.20
N GLY A 406 15.23 -8.83 -21.57
CA GLY A 406 15.55 -9.79 -22.61
C GLY A 406 15.22 -9.31 -24.04
N ASP A 407 15.48 -10.17 -25.02
CA ASP A 407 15.16 -9.90 -26.43
C ASP A 407 13.65 -9.79 -26.71
N ASP A 408 12.81 -10.30 -25.82
CA ASP A 408 11.36 -10.22 -25.86
C ASP A 408 10.80 -8.95 -25.18
N ASN A 409 11.67 -8.05 -24.71
CA ASN A 409 11.34 -6.87 -23.92
C ASN A 409 10.62 -7.18 -22.59
N LYS A 410 10.83 -8.39 -22.05
CA LYS A 410 10.40 -8.80 -20.72
C LYS A 410 11.55 -8.71 -19.73
N ILE A 411 11.21 -8.47 -18.48
CA ILE A 411 12.18 -8.39 -17.39
C ILE A 411 12.47 -9.77 -16.80
N THR A 412 13.70 -9.96 -16.40
CA THR A 412 14.15 -11.13 -15.61
C THR A 412 15.01 -10.64 -14.46
N ALA A 413 14.79 -11.17 -13.27
CA ALA A 413 15.61 -10.85 -12.10
C ALA A 413 17.07 -11.25 -12.34
N VAL A 414 17.99 -10.35 -12.00
CA VAL A 414 19.43 -10.63 -11.99
C VAL A 414 19.72 -11.44 -10.74
N LYS A 415 20.19 -12.67 -10.90
CA LYS A 415 20.60 -13.52 -9.77
C LYS A 415 22.03 -13.19 -9.38
N GLU A 416 22.24 -12.92 -8.09
CA GLU A 416 23.57 -12.69 -7.50
C GLU A 416 24.47 -13.95 -7.60
#